data_b79f28a1357931b3f7a83b0695ea6c50
#
_entry.id   b79f28a1357931b3f7a83b0695ea6c50
#
_cell.length_a   1.000
_cell.length_b   1.000
_cell.length_c   1.000
_cell.angle_alpha   90.00
_cell.angle_beta   90.00
_cell.angle_gamma   90.00
#
_symmetry.space_group_name_H-M   'P 1'
#
loop_
_entity.id
_entity.type
_entity.pdbx_description
1 polymer ?
#
loop_
_entity_poly.entity_id
_entity_poly.type
_entity_poly.pdbx_seq_one_letter_code
_entity_poly.pdbx_strand_id
1 'polypeptide(L)'
;LEGGRNASKITNAILYMLAVDNMPLKTVENKGFKKFLQTTLPLYKLPCRKTFTNMMDERYEVISSQIKEDFKNVLNFTITTDIWTDSFNTRSFMGITVHFFNMGELKSVNIGVIMLEKSHTGEYICEKLNDLCVQWNIDKEKVTAIVTDNGSNVVKGAYLCFGKKKHLPCFAHTLNLVVTNALKLTTHLSDIINKVKEIVAFFKHSTKATEELKSQQIQNGAPNNKTLKLIQQCETRWNSTYLMLQRFLLLATYISSVLFNYKNPTMVNHDEIEILEEVVLILKPFQLLTTEISGEKYVTASKIIPLAHCLKLSLNRLDGSTEFGKELITNLGNEVQKRFYSEESFIERNEILAVATVIDPRFKKIHFESARSLSNTLN
;
A
#
# COMPACT_ATOMS: atom_id res chain seq x y z
N LEU A 1 -28.05 -35.89 9.09
CA LEU A 1 -28.10 -34.42 9.20
C LEU A 1 -28.08 -33.73 7.79
N GLU A 2 -28.56 -34.40 6.74
CA GLU A 2 -28.84 -33.72 5.46
C GLU A 2 -30.05 -32.80 5.65
N GLY A 3 -29.85 -31.49 5.43
CA GLY A 3 -30.91 -30.49 5.42
C GLY A 3 -31.38 -29.96 6.80
N GLY A 4 -30.76 -30.36 7.89
CA GLY A 4 -31.08 -29.84 9.20
C GLY A 4 -30.53 -28.46 9.50
N ARG A 5 -31.20 -27.67 10.37
CA ARG A 5 -30.81 -26.30 10.76
C ARG A 5 -29.32 -26.18 11.17
N ASN A 6 -28.76 -27.21 11.77
CA ASN A 6 -27.35 -27.29 12.18
C ASN A 6 -26.40 -27.53 10.96
N ALA A 7 -26.82 -28.38 10.01
CA ALA A 7 -26.02 -28.60 8.81
C ALA A 7 -25.86 -27.31 7.97
N SER A 8 -26.94 -26.52 7.83
CA SER A 8 -26.88 -25.21 7.15
C SER A 8 -25.97 -24.22 7.88
N LYS A 9 -26.00 -24.19 9.22
CA LYS A 9 -25.08 -23.33 10.00
C LYS A 9 -23.61 -23.69 9.75
N ILE A 10 -23.28 -24.98 9.77
CA ILE A 10 -21.92 -25.47 9.51
C ILE A 10 -21.49 -25.12 8.08
N THR A 11 -22.35 -25.37 7.08
CA THR A 11 -22.06 -25.02 5.69
C THR A 11 -21.82 -23.53 5.51
N ASN A 12 -22.64 -22.67 6.11
CA ASN A 12 -22.45 -21.22 6.08
C ASN A 12 -21.16 -20.77 6.79
N ALA A 13 -20.77 -21.42 7.90
CA ALA A 13 -19.52 -21.13 8.59
C ALA A 13 -18.29 -21.50 7.73
N ILE A 14 -18.37 -22.61 7.00
CA ILE A 14 -17.32 -23.00 6.04
C ILE A 14 -17.25 -22.01 4.89
N LEU A 15 -18.40 -21.60 4.32
CA LEU A 15 -18.48 -20.60 3.27
C LEU A 15 -17.86 -19.26 3.72
N TYR A 16 -18.18 -18.82 4.94
CA TYR A 16 -17.62 -17.63 5.56
C TYR A 16 -16.09 -17.73 5.70
N MET A 17 -15.58 -18.85 6.22
CA MET A 17 -14.13 -19.10 6.33
C MET A 17 -13.44 -19.02 4.96
N LEU A 18 -14.02 -19.66 3.92
CA LEU A 18 -13.47 -19.62 2.57
C LEU A 18 -13.39 -18.18 2.03
N ALA A 19 -14.43 -17.38 2.27
CA ALA A 19 -14.49 -15.99 1.80
C ALA A 19 -13.55 -15.07 2.56
N VAL A 20 -13.57 -15.10 3.90
CA VAL A 20 -12.86 -14.14 4.77
C VAL A 20 -11.36 -14.42 4.81
N ASP A 21 -10.98 -15.72 4.82
CA ASP A 21 -9.57 -16.13 4.83
C ASP A 21 -8.97 -16.23 3.41
N ASN A 22 -9.70 -15.83 2.36
CA ASN A 22 -9.28 -15.94 0.96
C ASN A 22 -8.81 -17.35 0.58
N MET A 23 -9.46 -18.37 1.10
CA MET A 23 -9.08 -19.75 0.84
C MET A 23 -9.61 -20.24 -0.51
N PRO A 24 -8.80 -21.02 -1.27
CA PRO A 24 -9.30 -21.62 -2.49
C PRO A 24 -10.52 -22.50 -2.24
N LEU A 25 -11.56 -22.43 -3.07
CA LEU A 25 -12.75 -23.29 -2.98
C LEU A 25 -12.40 -24.79 -2.99
N LYS A 26 -11.24 -25.17 -3.57
CA LYS A 26 -10.69 -26.52 -3.53
C LYS A 26 -10.39 -27.00 -2.09
N THR A 27 -10.28 -26.11 -1.10
CA THR A 27 -10.00 -26.45 0.30
C THR A 27 -10.97 -27.52 0.83
N VAL A 28 -12.25 -27.46 0.44
CA VAL A 28 -13.26 -28.45 0.85
C VAL A 28 -13.00 -29.87 0.31
N GLU A 29 -12.17 -29.99 -0.69
CA GLU A 29 -11.77 -31.29 -1.29
C GLU A 29 -10.49 -31.85 -0.67
N ASN A 30 -9.75 -31.05 0.12
CA ASN A 30 -8.47 -31.42 0.71
C ASN A 30 -8.65 -32.53 1.76
N LYS A 31 -7.76 -33.53 1.73
CA LYS A 31 -7.81 -34.69 2.61
C LYS A 31 -7.80 -34.31 4.10
N GLY A 32 -6.94 -33.35 4.49
CA GLY A 32 -6.85 -32.87 5.87
C GLY A 32 -8.13 -32.20 6.34
N PHE A 33 -8.72 -31.33 5.53
CA PHE A 33 -9.98 -30.64 5.84
C PHE A 33 -11.14 -31.63 5.98
N LYS A 34 -11.24 -32.62 5.06
CA LYS A 34 -12.23 -33.69 5.16
C LYS A 34 -12.04 -34.52 6.42
N LYS A 35 -10.79 -34.90 6.76
CA LYS A 35 -10.50 -35.64 7.97
C LYS A 35 -10.85 -34.88 9.23
N PHE A 36 -10.54 -33.60 9.28
CA PHE A 36 -10.91 -32.69 10.38
C PHE A 36 -12.43 -32.69 10.60
N LEU A 37 -13.22 -32.45 9.56
CA LEU A 37 -14.68 -32.46 9.65
C LEU A 37 -15.24 -33.83 10.04
N GLN A 38 -14.74 -34.92 9.48
CA GLN A 38 -15.17 -36.28 9.83
C GLN A 38 -14.91 -36.59 11.30
N THR A 39 -13.84 -36.08 11.88
CA THR A 39 -13.50 -36.32 13.28
C THR A 39 -14.33 -35.45 14.23
N THR A 40 -14.52 -34.17 13.90
CA THR A 40 -15.20 -33.19 14.75
C THR A 40 -16.72 -33.19 14.56
N LEU A 41 -17.18 -33.48 13.35
CA LEU A 41 -18.59 -33.45 12.94
C LEU A 41 -18.96 -34.68 12.12
N PRO A 42 -18.90 -35.92 12.72
CA PRO A 42 -19.01 -37.18 11.96
C PRO A 42 -20.35 -37.35 11.24
N LEU A 43 -21.40 -36.69 11.71
CA LEU A 43 -22.74 -36.73 11.10
C LEU A 43 -22.96 -35.63 10.03
N TYR A 44 -22.00 -34.75 9.82
CA TYR A 44 -22.11 -33.69 8.82
C TYR A 44 -21.61 -34.17 7.45
N LYS A 45 -22.47 -34.09 6.45
CA LYS A 45 -22.10 -34.40 5.06
C LYS A 45 -21.62 -33.13 4.36
N LEU A 46 -20.31 -33.05 4.15
CA LEU A 46 -19.67 -31.91 3.49
C LEU A 46 -20.13 -31.80 2.03
N PRO A 47 -20.71 -30.65 1.61
CA PRO A 47 -21.03 -30.41 0.20
C PRO A 47 -19.79 -30.40 -0.70
N CYS A 48 -19.97 -30.68 -1.98
CA CYS A 48 -18.88 -30.63 -2.93
C CYS A 48 -18.50 -29.18 -3.29
N ARG A 49 -17.33 -28.99 -3.90
CA ARG A 49 -16.83 -27.69 -4.34
C ARG A 49 -17.84 -26.92 -5.19
N LYS A 50 -18.51 -27.59 -6.14
CA LYS A 50 -19.54 -26.97 -7.01
C LYS A 50 -20.67 -26.37 -6.19
N THR A 51 -21.12 -27.03 -5.14
CA THR A 51 -22.15 -26.49 -4.23
C THR A 51 -21.66 -25.21 -3.54
N PHE A 52 -20.43 -25.20 -3.04
CA PHE A 52 -19.85 -23.99 -2.42
C PHE A 52 -19.65 -22.87 -3.44
N THR A 53 -19.30 -23.19 -4.69
CA THR A 53 -19.24 -22.19 -5.78
C THR A 53 -20.61 -21.53 -5.96
N ASN A 54 -21.65 -22.30 -6.17
CA ASN A 54 -23.00 -21.77 -6.37
C ASN A 54 -23.48 -20.94 -5.14
N MET A 55 -23.22 -21.43 -3.94
CA MET A 55 -23.57 -20.69 -2.71
C MET A 55 -22.79 -19.36 -2.58
N MET A 56 -21.55 -19.32 -3.03
CA MET A 56 -20.75 -18.08 -3.06
C MET A 56 -21.36 -17.09 -4.03
N ASP A 57 -21.72 -17.54 -5.24
CA ASP A 57 -22.36 -16.70 -6.26
C ASP A 57 -23.72 -16.18 -5.77
N GLU A 58 -24.57 -17.03 -5.21
CA GLU A 58 -25.85 -16.62 -4.59
C GLU A 58 -25.64 -15.60 -3.48
N ARG A 59 -24.64 -15.80 -2.62
CA ARG A 59 -24.33 -14.87 -1.54
C ARG A 59 -23.82 -13.54 -2.07
N TYR A 60 -23.01 -13.55 -3.11
CA TYR A 60 -22.54 -12.36 -3.80
C TYR A 60 -23.71 -11.54 -4.35
N GLU A 61 -24.66 -12.17 -5.03
CA GLU A 61 -25.86 -11.48 -5.56
C GLU A 61 -26.71 -10.83 -4.45
N VAL A 62 -26.89 -11.53 -3.34
CA VAL A 62 -27.63 -10.97 -2.19
C VAL A 62 -26.92 -9.78 -1.59
N ILE A 63 -25.60 -9.90 -1.32
CA ILE A 63 -24.80 -8.83 -0.71
C ILE A 63 -24.67 -7.64 -1.66
N SER A 64 -24.42 -7.88 -2.95
CA SER A 64 -24.30 -6.81 -3.95
C SER A 64 -25.62 -6.04 -4.11
N SER A 65 -26.75 -6.74 -4.07
CA SER A 65 -28.07 -6.11 -4.10
C SER A 65 -28.31 -5.24 -2.87
N GLN A 66 -27.89 -5.70 -1.69
CA GLN A 66 -28.00 -4.93 -0.46
C GLN A 66 -27.10 -3.67 -0.48
N ILE A 67 -25.87 -3.80 -0.95
CA ILE A 67 -24.97 -2.66 -1.09
C ILE A 67 -25.52 -1.64 -2.09
N LYS A 68 -26.08 -2.08 -3.22
CA LYS A 68 -26.74 -1.20 -4.19
C LYS A 68 -27.91 -0.45 -3.58
N GLU A 69 -28.68 -1.09 -2.68
CA GLU A 69 -29.76 -0.43 -1.94
C GLU A 69 -29.21 0.60 -0.95
N ASP A 70 -28.16 0.24 -0.21
CA ASP A 70 -27.47 1.18 0.70
C ASP A 70 -26.98 2.42 -0.07
N PHE A 71 -26.42 2.24 -1.28
CA PHE A 71 -25.90 3.33 -2.13
C PHE A 71 -26.95 4.37 -2.51
N LYS A 72 -28.23 4.02 -2.58
CA LYS A 72 -29.30 4.99 -2.87
C LYS A 72 -29.37 6.13 -1.85
N ASN A 73 -29.07 5.78 -0.57
CA ASN A 73 -29.13 6.72 0.55
C ASN A 73 -27.80 7.43 0.82
N VAL A 74 -26.74 7.08 0.10
CA VAL A 74 -25.43 7.71 0.24
C VAL A 74 -25.44 9.06 -0.48
N LEU A 75 -24.97 10.09 0.22
CA LEU A 75 -24.88 11.45 -0.31
C LEU A 75 -23.60 11.65 -1.13
N ASN A 76 -22.48 11.10 -0.68
CA ASN A 76 -21.18 11.32 -1.29
C ASN A 76 -20.34 10.04 -1.31
N PHE A 77 -19.63 9.82 -2.41
CA PHE A 77 -18.70 8.71 -2.60
C PHE A 77 -17.28 9.21 -2.82
N THR A 78 -16.32 8.47 -2.32
CA THR A 78 -14.91 8.54 -2.77
C THR A 78 -14.54 7.22 -3.41
N ILE A 79 -13.93 7.27 -4.58
CA ILE A 79 -13.46 6.07 -5.29
C ILE A 79 -11.94 6.01 -5.19
N THR A 80 -11.39 4.84 -4.86
CA THR A 80 -9.96 4.56 -5.03
C THR A 80 -9.79 3.48 -6.07
N THR A 81 -8.85 3.65 -6.98
CA THR A 81 -8.54 2.65 -8.01
C THR A 81 -7.03 2.50 -8.17
N ASP A 82 -6.63 1.26 -8.43
CA ASP A 82 -5.26 0.87 -8.70
C ASP A 82 -5.22 -0.13 -9.86
N ILE A 83 -4.17 -0.07 -10.67
CA ILE A 83 -3.94 -0.98 -11.78
C ILE A 83 -2.64 -1.73 -11.53
N TRP A 84 -2.71 -3.04 -11.54
CA TRP A 84 -1.52 -3.89 -11.43
C TRP A 84 -1.46 -4.96 -12.50
N THR A 85 -0.26 -5.38 -12.81
CA THR A 85 -0.02 -6.47 -13.75
C THR A 85 0.57 -7.67 -12.99
N ASP A 86 -0.08 -8.81 -13.11
CA ASP A 86 0.50 -10.08 -12.72
C ASP A 86 1.58 -10.44 -13.76
N SER A 87 2.84 -10.25 -13.36
CA SER A 87 3.99 -10.49 -14.23
C SER A 87 4.14 -11.97 -14.62
N PHE A 88 3.60 -12.89 -13.83
CA PHE A 88 3.68 -14.32 -14.10
C PHE A 88 2.74 -14.74 -15.26
N ASN A 89 1.51 -14.21 -15.25
CA ASN A 89 0.50 -14.52 -16.28
C ASN A 89 0.36 -13.42 -17.35
N THR A 90 1.10 -12.34 -17.25
CA THR A 90 1.03 -11.17 -18.14
C THR A 90 -0.39 -10.60 -18.25
N ARG A 91 -1.13 -10.60 -17.14
CA ARG A 91 -2.50 -10.10 -17.06
C ARG A 91 -2.56 -8.86 -16.19
N SER A 92 -3.24 -7.85 -16.67
CA SER A 92 -3.45 -6.62 -15.93
C SER A 92 -4.86 -6.55 -15.37
N PHE A 93 -4.96 -6.00 -14.17
CA PHE A 93 -6.21 -5.87 -13.45
C PHE A 93 -6.37 -4.44 -12.93
N MET A 94 -7.61 -3.98 -12.88
CA MET A 94 -8.00 -2.72 -12.24
C MET A 94 -8.91 -3.04 -11.06
N GLY A 95 -8.48 -2.67 -9.86
CA GLY A 95 -9.27 -2.77 -8.63
C GLY A 95 -9.97 -1.46 -8.32
N ILE A 96 -11.24 -1.52 -7.90
CA ILE A 96 -12.01 -0.34 -7.55
C ILE A 96 -12.67 -0.54 -6.19
N THR A 97 -12.37 0.39 -5.28
CA THR A 97 -12.98 0.43 -3.94
C THR A 97 -13.74 1.74 -3.78
N VAL A 98 -14.95 1.64 -3.25
CA VAL A 98 -15.80 2.79 -2.95
C VAL A 98 -15.84 3.01 -1.44
N HIS A 99 -15.61 4.25 -1.03
CA HIS A 99 -15.66 4.69 0.36
C HIS A 99 -16.85 5.63 0.53
N PHE A 100 -17.65 5.43 1.56
CA PHE A 100 -18.82 6.20 1.83
C PHE A 100 -19.18 6.20 3.31
N PHE A 101 -19.94 7.18 3.74
CA PHE A 101 -20.43 7.27 5.09
C PHE A 101 -21.90 6.80 5.14
N ASN A 102 -22.19 5.81 5.98
CA ASN A 102 -23.52 5.28 6.14
C ASN A 102 -23.80 4.93 7.61
N MET A 103 -24.92 5.38 8.15
CA MET A 103 -25.36 5.12 9.55
C MET A 103 -24.31 5.46 10.61
N GLY A 104 -23.56 6.55 10.42
CA GLY A 104 -22.54 6.98 11.40
C GLY A 104 -21.17 6.31 11.23
N GLU A 105 -21.00 5.43 10.24
CA GLU A 105 -19.76 4.69 10.01
C GLU A 105 -19.16 4.96 8.63
N LEU A 106 -17.83 5.05 8.58
CA LEU A 106 -17.08 5.04 7.32
C LEU A 106 -17.00 3.59 6.83
N LYS A 107 -17.56 3.33 5.66
CA LYS A 107 -17.54 2.02 5.00
C LYS A 107 -16.67 2.06 3.76
N SER A 108 -15.99 0.93 3.51
CA SER A 108 -15.18 0.70 2.31
C SER A 108 -15.60 -0.63 1.69
N VAL A 109 -15.95 -0.60 0.41
CA VAL A 109 -16.39 -1.80 -0.31
C VAL A 109 -15.61 -1.90 -1.62
N ASN A 110 -14.92 -3.01 -1.83
CA ASN A 110 -14.39 -3.33 -3.15
C ASN A 110 -15.55 -3.75 -4.04
N ILE A 111 -15.83 -2.95 -5.07
CA ILE A 111 -16.96 -3.16 -6.00
C ILE A 111 -16.56 -3.91 -7.26
N GLY A 112 -15.26 -4.13 -7.49
CA GLY A 112 -14.81 -4.91 -8.64
C GLY A 112 -13.31 -4.99 -8.77
N VAL A 113 -12.89 -6.12 -9.34
CA VAL A 113 -11.56 -6.33 -9.90
C VAL A 113 -11.77 -6.75 -11.35
N ILE A 114 -11.40 -5.87 -12.27
CA ILE A 114 -11.63 -6.06 -13.70
C ILE A 114 -10.31 -6.44 -14.36
N MET A 115 -10.30 -7.51 -15.15
CA MET A 115 -9.20 -7.82 -16.04
C MET A 115 -9.19 -6.85 -17.22
N LEU A 116 -8.05 -6.21 -17.48
CA LEU A 116 -7.86 -5.30 -18.59
C LEU A 116 -7.33 -6.07 -19.79
N GLU A 117 -8.14 -6.19 -20.81
CA GLU A 117 -7.86 -7.00 -22.02
C GLU A 117 -7.25 -6.18 -23.17
N LYS A 118 -7.27 -4.85 -23.05
CA LYS A 118 -6.78 -3.91 -24.07
C LYS A 118 -5.65 -3.04 -23.49
N SER A 119 -4.97 -2.30 -24.36
CA SER A 119 -4.03 -1.27 -23.94
C SER A 119 -4.69 -0.31 -22.95
N HIS A 120 -3.98 0.02 -21.87
CA HIS A 120 -4.48 0.84 -20.76
C HIS A 120 -4.55 2.32 -21.14
N THR A 121 -5.29 2.67 -22.20
CA THR A 121 -5.52 4.08 -22.58
C THR A 121 -6.47 4.75 -21.58
N GLY A 122 -6.38 6.08 -21.47
CA GLY A 122 -7.29 6.83 -20.59
C GLY A 122 -8.76 6.62 -20.95
N GLU A 123 -9.07 6.51 -22.24
CA GLU A 123 -10.41 6.25 -22.75
C GLU A 123 -10.93 4.88 -22.31
N TYR A 124 -10.10 3.83 -22.41
CA TYR A 124 -10.48 2.50 -21.98
C TYR A 124 -10.66 2.40 -20.45
N ILE A 125 -9.81 3.07 -19.68
CA ILE A 125 -9.96 3.16 -18.22
C ILE A 125 -11.25 3.88 -17.85
N CYS A 126 -11.56 5.01 -18.54
CA CYS A 126 -12.81 5.73 -18.36
C CYS A 126 -14.03 4.86 -18.68
N GLU A 127 -14.00 4.08 -19.80
CA GLU A 127 -15.05 3.12 -20.15
C GLU A 127 -15.30 2.15 -18.99
N LYS A 128 -14.25 1.53 -18.43
CA LYS A 128 -14.37 0.56 -17.34
C LYS A 128 -14.87 1.18 -16.03
N LEU A 129 -14.46 2.40 -15.71
CA LEU A 129 -14.98 3.15 -14.56
C LEU A 129 -16.48 3.47 -14.74
N ASN A 130 -16.92 3.86 -15.93
CA ASN A 130 -18.31 4.09 -16.24
C ASN A 130 -19.14 2.81 -16.14
N ASP A 131 -18.67 1.69 -16.73
CA ASP A 131 -19.33 0.39 -16.67
C ASP A 131 -19.61 -0.01 -15.21
N LEU A 132 -18.65 0.17 -14.32
CA LEU A 132 -18.81 -0.14 -12.90
C LEU A 132 -19.77 0.82 -12.19
N CYS A 133 -19.70 2.11 -12.47
CA CYS A 133 -20.65 3.07 -11.90
C CYS A 133 -22.09 2.69 -12.28
N VAL A 134 -22.34 2.32 -13.54
CA VAL A 134 -23.64 1.83 -14.01
C VAL A 134 -24.03 0.51 -13.32
N GLN A 135 -23.13 -0.47 -13.28
CA GLN A 135 -23.37 -1.77 -12.66
C GLN A 135 -23.77 -1.66 -11.19
N TRP A 136 -23.16 -0.71 -10.46
CA TRP A 136 -23.39 -0.52 -9.03
C TRP A 136 -24.36 0.61 -8.70
N ASN A 137 -25.01 1.21 -9.68
CA ASN A 137 -25.94 2.34 -9.53
C ASN A 137 -25.29 3.53 -8.80
N ILE A 138 -24.02 3.81 -9.07
CA ILE A 138 -23.32 4.96 -8.51
C ILE A 138 -23.56 6.16 -9.39
N ASP A 139 -24.22 7.18 -8.83
CA ASP A 139 -24.36 8.49 -9.46
C ASP A 139 -22.99 9.21 -9.42
N LYS A 140 -22.45 9.50 -10.60
CA LYS A 140 -21.16 10.20 -10.74
C LYS A 140 -21.15 11.61 -10.16
N GLU A 141 -22.31 12.27 -10.10
CA GLU A 141 -22.41 13.59 -9.48
C GLU A 141 -22.19 13.52 -7.97
N LYS A 142 -22.56 12.40 -7.33
CA LYS A 142 -22.30 12.13 -5.92
C LYS A 142 -20.84 11.69 -5.63
N VAL A 143 -20.01 11.47 -6.66
CA VAL A 143 -18.58 11.18 -6.47
C VAL A 143 -17.86 12.47 -6.15
N THR A 144 -17.40 12.63 -4.92
CA THR A 144 -16.63 13.78 -4.45
C THR A 144 -15.19 13.71 -4.89
N ALA A 145 -14.58 12.53 -4.82
CA ALA A 145 -13.19 12.33 -5.21
C ALA A 145 -12.95 10.96 -5.85
N ILE A 146 -12.00 10.92 -6.78
CA ILE A 146 -11.37 9.70 -7.25
C ILE A 146 -9.86 9.77 -6.99
N VAL A 147 -9.34 8.78 -6.25
CA VAL A 147 -7.92 8.68 -5.90
C VAL A 147 -7.27 7.61 -6.77
N THR A 148 -6.20 7.98 -7.48
CA THR A 148 -5.43 7.05 -8.33
C THR A 148 -3.94 7.18 -8.05
N ASP A 149 -3.15 6.24 -8.57
CA ASP A 149 -1.73 6.48 -8.73
C ASP A 149 -1.46 7.64 -9.72
N ASN A 150 -0.17 7.96 -9.93
CA ASN A 150 0.22 9.05 -10.83
C ASN A 150 0.46 8.57 -12.27
N GLY A 151 -0.01 7.40 -12.66
CA GLY A 151 0.09 6.88 -14.03
C GLY A 151 -0.71 7.77 -14.99
N SER A 152 -0.06 8.28 -16.05
CA SER A 152 -0.66 9.26 -16.96
C SER A 152 -1.99 8.80 -17.56
N ASN A 153 -2.09 7.52 -17.89
CA ASN A 153 -3.31 6.94 -18.48
C ASN A 153 -4.44 6.81 -17.44
N VAL A 154 -4.11 6.44 -16.20
CA VAL A 154 -5.11 6.32 -15.11
C VAL A 154 -5.63 7.71 -14.74
N VAL A 155 -4.74 8.69 -14.62
CA VAL A 155 -5.10 10.11 -14.39
C VAL A 155 -6.00 10.64 -15.51
N LYS A 156 -5.63 10.37 -16.78
CA LYS A 156 -6.47 10.75 -17.95
C LYS A 156 -7.85 10.10 -17.89
N GLY A 157 -7.91 8.80 -17.56
CA GLY A 157 -9.17 8.08 -17.40
C GLY A 157 -10.07 8.67 -16.32
N ALA A 158 -9.48 8.99 -15.15
CA ALA A 158 -10.17 9.66 -14.06
C ALA A 158 -10.72 11.05 -14.48
N TYR A 159 -9.92 11.85 -15.20
CA TYR A 159 -10.35 13.16 -15.70
C TYR A 159 -11.51 13.05 -16.69
N LEU A 160 -11.46 12.11 -17.61
CA LEU A 160 -12.50 11.89 -18.60
C LEU A 160 -13.82 11.41 -17.94
N CYS A 161 -13.72 10.58 -16.89
CA CYS A 161 -14.87 10.00 -16.24
C CYS A 161 -15.55 10.95 -15.23
N PHE A 162 -14.78 11.66 -14.39
CA PHE A 162 -15.27 12.44 -13.25
C PHE A 162 -14.91 13.92 -13.28
N GLY A 163 -14.05 14.34 -14.19
CA GLY A 163 -13.51 15.70 -14.27
C GLY A 163 -12.26 15.93 -13.43
N LYS A 164 -11.43 16.86 -13.85
CA LYS A 164 -10.11 17.16 -13.24
C LYS A 164 -10.21 17.55 -11.75
N LYS A 165 -11.27 18.28 -11.37
CA LYS A 165 -11.45 18.77 -9.99
C LYS A 165 -11.68 17.66 -8.95
N LYS A 166 -12.26 16.54 -9.38
CA LYS A 166 -12.55 15.39 -8.50
C LYS A 166 -11.37 14.43 -8.34
N HIS A 167 -10.30 14.60 -9.12
CA HIS A 167 -9.14 13.71 -9.04
C HIS A 167 -8.16 14.13 -7.93
N LEU A 168 -7.75 13.15 -7.13
CA LEU A 168 -6.69 13.27 -6.14
C LEU A 168 -5.56 12.26 -6.46
N PRO A 169 -4.31 12.72 -6.59
CA PRO A 169 -3.19 11.79 -6.68
C PRO A 169 -3.01 11.06 -5.35
N CYS A 170 -2.73 9.76 -5.40
CA CYS A 170 -2.43 8.97 -4.21
C CYS A 170 -1.19 9.55 -3.50
N PHE A 171 -1.37 10.06 -2.28
CA PHE A 171 -0.30 10.69 -1.52
C PHE A 171 0.83 9.70 -1.19
N ALA A 172 0.50 8.46 -0.81
CA ALA A 172 1.50 7.42 -0.56
C ALA A 172 2.32 7.09 -1.80
N HIS A 173 1.68 7.03 -2.98
CA HIS A 173 2.37 6.84 -4.25
C HIS A 173 3.26 8.05 -4.59
N THR A 174 2.78 9.27 -4.34
CA THR A 174 3.57 10.49 -4.55
C THR A 174 4.81 10.52 -3.64
N LEU A 175 4.68 10.12 -2.35
CA LEU A 175 5.84 9.95 -1.46
C LEU A 175 6.82 8.89 -1.99
N ASN A 176 6.29 7.76 -2.51
CA ASN A 176 7.13 6.75 -3.15
C ASN A 176 7.97 7.34 -4.30
N LEU A 177 7.36 8.16 -5.14
CA LEU A 177 8.07 8.83 -6.24
C LEU A 177 9.10 9.85 -5.73
N VAL A 178 8.80 10.63 -4.68
CA VAL A 178 9.76 11.56 -4.06
C VAL A 178 11.02 10.81 -3.65
N VAL A 179 10.89 9.78 -2.82
CA VAL A 179 12.05 9.06 -2.28
C VAL A 179 12.79 8.29 -3.36
N THR A 180 12.06 7.59 -4.23
CA THR A 180 12.70 6.80 -5.31
C THR A 180 13.51 7.67 -6.25
N ASN A 181 13.00 8.86 -6.62
CA ASN A 181 13.72 9.78 -7.49
C ASN A 181 14.93 10.41 -6.77
N ALA A 182 14.76 10.84 -5.51
CA ALA A 182 15.86 11.41 -4.75
C ALA A 182 17.02 10.41 -4.58
N LEU A 183 16.72 9.15 -4.24
CA LEU A 183 17.73 8.09 -4.15
C LEU A 183 18.45 7.83 -5.49
N LYS A 184 17.73 7.91 -6.60
CA LYS A 184 18.32 7.74 -7.95
C LYS A 184 19.21 8.94 -8.36
N LEU A 185 18.83 10.14 -7.95
CA LEU A 185 19.55 11.36 -8.27
C LEU A 185 20.80 11.56 -7.41
N THR A 186 20.87 10.93 -6.24
CA THR A 186 22.03 11.03 -5.35
C THR A 186 23.18 10.17 -5.90
N THR A 187 24.26 10.85 -6.26
CA THR A 187 25.40 10.28 -6.98
C THR A 187 26.02 9.12 -6.20
N HIS A 188 26.30 8.00 -6.87
CA HIS A 188 26.89 6.77 -6.29
C HIS A 188 26.15 6.12 -5.10
N LEU A 189 25.13 6.73 -4.54
CA LEU A 189 24.36 6.10 -3.44
C LEU A 189 23.69 4.80 -3.90
N SER A 190 23.25 4.77 -5.16
CA SER A 190 22.68 3.55 -5.76
C SER A 190 23.66 2.37 -5.75
N ASP A 191 24.96 2.63 -5.90
CA ASP A 191 26.01 1.59 -5.91
C ASP A 191 26.14 0.97 -4.52
N ILE A 192 26.13 1.80 -3.47
CA ILE A 192 26.20 1.33 -2.07
C ILE A 192 24.94 0.51 -1.74
N ILE A 193 23.75 1.01 -2.13
CA ILE A 193 22.49 0.28 -1.92
C ILE A 193 22.51 -1.05 -2.69
N ASN A 194 23.05 -1.10 -3.90
CA ASN A 194 23.16 -2.33 -4.69
C ASN A 194 24.09 -3.36 -4.04
N LYS A 195 25.21 -2.95 -3.43
CA LYS A 195 26.04 -3.86 -2.63
C LYS A 195 25.23 -4.51 -1.50
N VAL A 196 24.41 -3.72 -0.79
CA VAL A 196 23.52 -4.27 0.26
C VAL A 196 22.51 -5.25 -0.33
N LYS A 197 21.92 -4.96 -1.50
CA LYS A 197 21.00 -5.88 -2.18
C LYS A 197 21.66 -7.20 -2.54
N GLU A 198 22.89 -7.15 -3.05
CA GLU A 198 23.67 -8.36 -3.39
C GLU A 198 23.93 -9.22 -2.15
N ILE A 199 24.32 -8.59 -1.04
CA ILE A 199 24.53 -9.28 0.24
C ILE A 199 23.20 -9.93 0.69
N VAL A 200 22.10 -9.19 0.70
CA VAL A 200 20.79 -9.70 1.10
C VAL A 200 20.34 -10.87 0.20
N ALA A 201 20.55 -10.75 -1.11
CA ALA A 201 20.24 -11.81 -2.07
C ALA A 201 21.11 -13.06 -1.83
N PHE A 202 22.39 -12.89 -1.56
CA PHE A 202 23.29 -14.00 -1.21
C PHE A 202 22.78 -14.79 0.00
N PHE A 203 22.47 -14.12 1.10
CA PHE A 203 21.89 -14.79 2.27
C PHE A 203 20.58 -15.48 1.97
N LYS A 204 19.72 -14.88 1.15
CA LYS A 204 18.45 -15.49 0.77
C LYS A 204 18.61 -16.79 -0.03
N HIS A 205 19.66 -16.86 -0.87
CA HIS A 205 19.92 -18.03 -1.73
C HIS A 205 20.87 -19.05 -1.08
N SER A 206 21.55 -18.70 0.01
CA SER A 206 22.46 -19.59 0.75
C SER A 206 21.86 -20.01 2.08
N THR A 207 21.35 -21.23 2.15
CA THR A 207 20.86 -21.82 3.41
C THR A 207 21.99 -21.87 4.45
N LYS A 208 23.21 -22.22 4.03
CA LYS A 208 24.38 -22.29 4.91
C LYS A 208 24.67 -20.92 5.54
N ALA A 209 24.80 -19.86 4.75
CA ALA A 209 25.05 -18.52 5.26
C ALA A 209 23.92 -18.01 6.18
N THR A 210 22.67 -18.34 5.86
CA THR A 210 21.51 -17.99 6.69
C THR A 210 21.56 -18.68 8.06
N GLU A 211 21.93 -19.97 8.13
CA GLU A 211 22.09 -20.67 9.39
C GLU A 211 23.29 -20.18 10.18
N GLU A 212 24.39 -19.83 9.52
CA GLU A 212 25.56 -19.20 10.15
C GLU A 212 25.17 -17.83 10.75
N LEU A 213 24.43 -16.98 10.04
CA LEU A 213 23.91 -15.69 10.54
C LEU A 213 23.01 -15.87 11.77
N LYS A 214 22.17 -16.90 11.75
CA LYS A 214 21.32 -17.26 12.90
C LYS A 214 22.20 -17.71 14.09
N SER A 215 23.17 -18.56 13.86
CA SER A 215 24.09 -19.07 14.89
C SER A 215 24.89 -17.95 15.55
N GLN A 216 25.40 -16.97 14.76
CA GLN A 216 26.07 -15.79 15.27
C GLN A 216 25.18 -14.96 16.22
N GLN A 217 23.91 -14.75 15.87
CA GLN A 217 22.97 -14.03 16.74
C GLN A 217 22.73 -14.80 18.06
N ILE A 218 22.57 -16.13 18.01
CA ILE A 218 22.35 -16.96 19.20
C ILE A 218 23.60 -16.94 20.11
N GLN A 219 24.79 -17.06 19.56
CA GLN A 219 26.04 -16.98 20.32
C GLN A 219 26.21 -15.64 21.04
N ASN A 220 25.65 -14.57 20.47
CA ASN A 220 25.62 -13.23 21.09
C ASN A 220 24.36 -12.96 21.92
N GLY A 221 23.66 -14.02 22.39
CA GLY A 221 22.60 -13.93 23.37
C GLY A 221 21.17 -13.77 22.84
N ALA A 222 20.98 -13.79 21.51
CA ALA A 222 19.62 -13.77 20.97
C ALA A 222 18.90 -15.10 21.21
N PRO A 223 17.65 -15.11 21.71
CA PRO A 223 16.87 -16.32 21.80
C PRO A 223 16.64 -16.95 20.43
N ASN A 224 16.68 -18.28 20.34
CA ASN A 224 16.56 -18.99 19.05
C ASN A 224 15.28 -18.62 18.25
N ASN A 225 14.21 -18.33 18.93
CA ASN A 225 12.92 -17.91 18.33
C ASN A 225 12.83 -16.42 18.03
N LYS A 226 13.84 -15.61 18.35
CA LYS A 226 13.90 -14.16 18.14
C LYS A 226 15.04 -13.72 17.21
N THR A 227 15.71 -14.65 16.54
CA THR A 227 16.72 -14.31 15.53
C THR A 227 16.06 -13.61 14.34
N LEU A 228 16.76 -12.60 13.82
CA LEU A 228 16.27 -11.78 12.72
C LEU A 228 16.82 -12.28 11.38
N LYS A 229 15.95 -12.28 10.37
CA LYS A 229 16.34 -12.52 8.97
C LYS A 229 16.52 -11.19 8.24
N LEU A 230 17.36 -11.18 7.21
CA LEU A 230 17.46 -10.06 6.29
C LEU A 230 16.15 -9.87 5.52
N ILE A 231 15.83 -8.61 5.22
CA ILE A 231 14.63 -8.20 4.47
C ILE A 231 15.06 -7.89 3.05
N GLN A 232 14.41 -8.50 2.07
CA GLN A 232 14.68 -8.21 0.66
C GLN A 232 13.83 -7.02 0.22
N GLN A 233 14.44 -6.16 -0.60
CA GLN A 233 13.76 -5.05 -1.24
C GLN A 233 12.71 -5.55 -2.26
N CYS A 234 11.62 -4.78 -2.38
CA CYS A 234 10.64 -4.84 -3.46
C CYS A 234 10.79 -3.56 -4.29
N GLU A 235 11.09 -3.67 -5.57
CA GLU A 235 11.46 -2.51 -6.42
C GLU A 235 10.34 -1.45 -6.55
N THR A 236 9.08 -1.88 -6.43
CA THR A 236 7.93 -1.00 -6.57
C THR A 236 7.63 -0.15 -5.35
N ARG A 237 8.28 -0.41 -4.20
CA ARG A 237 7.98 0.23 -2.91
C ARG A 237 9.24 0.70 -2.21
N TRP A 238 9.48 2.00 -2.16
CA TRP A 238 10.66 2.61 -1.54
C TRP A 238 10.87 2.22 -0.08
N ASN A 239 9.79 2.07 0.68
CA ASN A 239 9.87 1.71 2.10
C ASN A 239 10.48 0.32 2.32
N SER A 240 10.43 -0.57 1.33
CA SER A 240 11.12 -1.85 1.38
C SER A 240 12.65 -1.68 1.34
N THR A 241 13.15 -0.66 0.60
CA THR A 241 14.56 -0.28 0.63
C THR A 241 14.96 0.22 2.02
N TYR A 242 14.17 1.12 2.61
CA TYR A 242 14.39 1.60 3.97
C TYR A 242 14.47 0.45 4.99
N LEU A 243 13.50 -0.46 4.96
CA LEU A 243 13.46 -1.62 5.87
C LEU A 243 14.63 -2.59 5.63
N MET A 244 15.04 -2.78 4.38
CA MET A 244 16.22 -3.56 4.03
C MET A 244 17.48 -2.95 4.64
N LEU A 245 17.71 -1.65 4.42
CA LEU A 245 18.89 -0.95 4.95
C LEU A 245 18.91 -0.95 6.48
N GLN A 246 17.80 -0.63 7.12
CA GLN A 246 17.67 -0.65 8.57
C GLN A 246 17.97 -2.03 9.16
N ARG A 247 17.45 -3.11 8.55
CA ARG A 247 17.69 -4.48 8.99
C ARG A 247 19.12 -4.92 8.72
N PHE A 248 19.70 -4.49 7.61
CA PHE A 248 21.10 -4.75 7.26
C PHE A 248 22.03 -4.11 8.30
N LEU A 249 21.86 -2.83 8.62
CA LEU A 249 22.66 -2.12 9.61
C LEU A 249 22.58 -2.77 11.00
N LEU A 250 21.37 -3.16 11.41
CA LEU A 250 21.17 -3.87 12.68
C LEU A 250 21.94 -5.21 12.76
N LEU A 251 22.15 -5.86 11.64
CA LEU A 251 22.83 -7.15 11.55
C LEU A 251 24.26 -7.06 10.99
N ALA A 252 24.78 -5.85 10.71
CA ALA A 252 26.03 -5.63 9.97
C ALA A 252 27.22 -6.39 10.55
N THR A 253 27.40 -6.38 11.88
CA THR A 253 28.48 -7.10 12.57
C THR A 253 28.41 -8.61 12.34
N TYR A 254 27.21 -9.20 12.44
CA TYR A 254 27.01 -10.64 12.21
C TYR A 254 27.19 -11.00 10.74
N ILE A 255 26.71 -10.14 9.83
CA ILE A 255 26.87 -10.30 8.39
C ILE A 255 28.36 -10.30 8.02
N SER A 256 29.13 -9.33 8.54
CA SER A 256 30.55 -9.23 8.31
C SER A 256 31.30 -10.50 8.79
N SER A 257 30.96 -10.99 9.98
CA SER A 257 31.57 -12.22 10.52
C SER A 257 31.29 -13.46 9.65
N VAL A 258 30.09 -13.58 9.11
CA VAL A 258 29.74 -14.69 8.21
C VAL A 258 30.43 -14.52 6.87
N LEU A 259 30.39 -13.34 6.25
CA LEU A 259 30.93 -13.08 4.93
C LEU A 259 32.47 -13.24 4.88
N PHE A 260 33.16 -13.12 6.02
CA PHE A 260 34.60 -13.38 6.11
C PHE A 260 35.01 -14.77 5.56
N ASN A 261 34.10 -15.74 5.65
CA ASN A 261 34.31 -17.10 5.14
C ASN A 261 33.96 -17.29 3.66
N TYR A 262 33.53 -16.22 2.98
CA TYR A 262 33.04 -16.26 1.59
C TYR A 262 33.82 -15.26 0.72
N LYS A 263 34.09 -15.62 -0.53
CA LYS A 263 34.79 -14.72 -1.48
C LYS A 263 33.89 -13.61 -2.01
N ASN A 264 32.58 -13.88 -2.12
CA ASN A 264 31.54 -12.99 -2.63
C ASN A 264 30.24 -13.24 -1.89
N PRO A 265 29.38 -12.21 -1.69
CA PRO A 265 29.61 -10.80 -2.01
C PRO A 265 30.60 -10.14 -1.05
N THR A 266 31.20 -9.01 -1.49
CA THR A 266 32.06 -8.19 -0.64
C THR A 266 31.21 -7.38 0.34
N MET A 267 31.62 -7.35 1.61
CA MET A 267 30.97 -6.52 2.62
C MET A 267 31.15 -5.03 2.30
N VAL A 268 30.17 -4.21 2.63
CA VAL A 268 30.29 -2.74 2.62
C VAL A 268 31.38 -2.31 3.62
N ASN A 269 32.15 -1.29 3.28
CA ASN A 269 33.21 -0.77 4.15
C ASN A 269 32.65 0.13 5.27
N HIS A 270 33.52 0.65 6.13
CA HIS A 270 33.13 1.47 7.27
C HIS A 270 32.47 2.78 6.85
N ASP A 271 33.04 3.48 5.88
CA ASP A 271 32.49 4.76 5.38
C ASP A 271 31.12 4.55 4.72
N GLU A 272 30.93 3.44 4.00
CA GLU A 272 29.65 3.07 3.42
C GLU A 272 28.61 2.74 4.50
N ILE A 273 28.99 2.16 5.64
CA ILE A 273 28.10 1.93 6.79
C ILE A 273 27.62 3.28 7.36
N GLU A 274 28.53 4.24 7.58
CA GLU A 274 28.17 5.59 8.08
C GLU A 274 27.21 6.29 7.14
N ILE A 275 27.44 6.22 5.83
CA ILE A 275 26.53 6.76 4.80
C ILE A 275 25.15 6.10 4.90
N LEU A 276 25.09 4.77 5.03
CA LEU A 276 23.81 4.05 5.12
C LEU A 276 23.04 4.37 6.41
N GLU A 277 23.74 4.57 7.54
CA GLU A 277 23.13 5.00 8.80
C GLU A 277 22.50 6.39 8.65
N GLU A 278 23.23 7.31 8.03
CA GLU A 278 22.72 8.66 7.74
C GLU A 278 21.52 8.61 6.80
N VAL A 279 21.56 7.83 5.73
CA VAL A 279 20.45 7.62 4.79
C VAL A 279 19.19 7.12 5.52
N VAL A 280 19.35 6.16 6.42
CA VAL A 280 18.21 5.65 7.22
C VAL A 280 17.63 6.74 8.12
N LEU A 281 18.45 7.58 8.73
CA LEU A 281 18.01 8.71 9.54
C LEU A 281 17.24 9.76 8.70
N ILE A 282 17.78 10.12 7.53
CA ILE A 282 17.16 11.09 6.60
C ILE A 282 15.81 10.58 6.09
N LEU A 283 15.69 9.27 5.78
CA LEU A 283 14.46 8.68 5.25
C LEU A 283 13.39 8.37 6.32
N LYS A 284 13.74 8.40 7.61
CA LYS A 284 12.82 8.07 8.70
C LYS A 284 11.53 8.88 8.70
N PRO A 285 11.51 10.22 8.50
CA PRO A 285 10.27 10.98 8.39
C PRO A 285 9.33 10.46 7.29
N PHE A 286 9.87 10.11 6.11
CA PHE A 286 9.08 9.57 5.00
C PHE A 286 8.44 8.23 5.36
N GLN A 287 9.17 7.35 6.07
CA GLN A 287 8.65 6.07 6.55
C GLN A 287 7.48 6.26 7.52
N LEU A 288 7.59 7.20 8.46
CA LEU A 288 6.52 7.52 9.40
C LEU A 288 5.27 8.04 8.68
N LEU A 289 5.46 8.96 7.72
CA LEU A 289 4.36 9.50 6.93
C LEU A 289 3.68 8.40 6.08
N THR A 290 4.48 7.55 5.43
CA THR A 290 3.94 6.45 4.62
C THR A 290 3.07 5.52 5.49
N THR A 291 3.53 5.20 6.69
CA THR A 291 2.76 4.37 7.63
C THR A 291 1.46 5.05 8.06
N GLU A 292 1.52 6.35 8.39
CA GLU A 292 0.37 7.13 8.85
C GLU A 292 -0.72 7.27 7.78
N ILE A 293 -0.31 7.47 6.51
CA ILE A 293 -1.25 7.67 5.41
C ILE A 293 -1.83 6.37 4.84
N SER A 294 -1.19 5.23 5.13
CA SER A 294 -1.63 3.91 4.67
C SER A 294 -2.74 3.29 5.52
N GLY A 295 -3.30 4.02 6.47
CA GLY A 295 -4.38 3.54 7.34
C GLY A 295 -5.71 3.40 6.60
N GLU A 296 -6.36 2.24 6.74
CA GLU A 296 -7.64 1.93 6.10
C GLU A 296 -8.87 2.29 6.95
N LYS A 297 -8.68 2.44 8.27
CA LYS A 297 -9.78 2.56 9.24
C LYS A 297 -10.20 4.00 9.55
N TYR A 298 -9.57 4.99 8.94
CA TYR A 298 -9.84 6.40 9.21
C TYR A 298 -9.61 7.26 7.97
N VAL A 299 -10.25 8.45 7.97
CA VAL A 299 -10.09 9.42 6.89
C VAL A 299 -8.68 9.99 6.89
N THR A 300 -8.01 9.95 5.73
CA THR A 300 -6.63 10.41 5.57
C THR A 300 -6.52 11.75 4.83
N ALA A 301 -7.55 12.17 4.10
CA ALA A 301 -7.52 13.39 3.29
C ALA A 301 -7.18 14.66 4.10
N SER A 302 -7.73 14.81 5.30
CA SER A 302 -7.46 15.95 6.18
C SER A 302 -6.03 16.01 6.70
N LYS A 303 -5.31 14.90 6.67
CA LYS A 303 -3.92 14.79 7.15
C LYS A 303 -2.89 15.21 6.10
N ILE A 304 -3.25 15.24 4.80
CA ILE A 304 -2.28 15.39 3.70
C ILE A 304 -1.54 16.72 3.79
N ILE A 305 -2.25 17.84 3.89
CA ILE A 305 -1.62 19.18 4.03
C ILE A 305 -0.75 19.26 5.27
N PRO A 306 -1.25 18.89 6.49
CA PRO A 306 -0.42 18.87 7.70
C PRO A 306 0.83 18.00 7.58
N LEU A 307 0.70 16.79 7.03
CA LEU A 307 1.82 15.87 6.89
C LEU A 307 2.87 16.37 5.91
N ALA A 308 2.46 16.94 4.76
CA ALA A 308 3.40 17.53 3.81
C ALA A 308 4.13 18.73 4.40
N HIS A 309 3.43 19.59 5.15
CA HIS A 309 4.04 20.71 5.88
C HIS A 309 5.06 20.24 6.94
N CYS A 310 4.68 19.26 7.76
CA CYS A 310 5.59 18.65 8.74
C CYS A 310 6.82 18.01 8.08
N LEU A 311 6.64 17.35 6.93
CA LEU A 311 7.74 16.77 6.17
C LEU A 311 8.72 17.84 5.70
N LYS A 312 8.23 18.92 5.10
CA LYS A 312 9.05 20.06 4.68
C LYS A 312 9.84 20.67 5.85
N LEU A 313 9.19 20.89 6.99
CA LEU A 313 9.87 21.36 8.19
C LEU A 313 10.92 20.39 8.72
N SER A 314 10.64 19.08 8.65
CA SER A 314 11.59 18.05 9.08
C SER A 314 12.82 18.06 8.19
N LEU A 315 12.65 18.13 6.86
CA LEU A 315 13.77 18.21 5.91
C LEU A 315 14.64 19.45 6.14
N ASN A 316 14.02 20.61 6.40
CA ASN A 316 14.75 21.86 6.67
C ASN A 316 15.57 21.84 7.96
N ARG A 317 15.31 20.90 8.87
CA ARG A 317 16.06 20.70 10.13
C ARG A 317 17.14 19.65 10.05
N LEU A 318 17.18 18.88 8.95
CA LEU A 318 18.22 17.90 8.73
C LEU A 318 19.50 18.60 8.25
N ASP A 319 20.60 18.23 8.85
CA ASP A 319 21.93 18.64 8.43
C ASP A 319 22.72 17.36 8.08
N GLY A 320 23.16 17.27 6.83
CA GLY A 320 23.91 16.10 6.36
C GLY A 320 25.34 16.15 6.84
N SER A 321 25.79 15.09 7.50
CA SER A 321 27.19 14.94 7.94
C SER A 321 28.11 14.52 6.79
N THR A 322 27.60 13.71 5.88
CA THR A 322 28.33 13.28 4.68
C THR A 322 27.88 14.10 3.44
N GLU A 323 28.73 14.12 2.41
CA GLU A 323 28.34 14.71 1.12
C GLU A 323 27.13 14.00 0.51
N PHE A 324 27.02 12.68 0.67
CA PHE A 324 25.85 11.89 0.25
C PHE A 324 24.58 12.30 1.01
N GLY A 325 24.68 12.53 2.32
CA GLY A 325 23.56 12.99 3.13
C GLY A 325 23.08 14.38 2.71
N LYS A 326 23.98 15.33 2.48
CA LYS A 326 23.67 16.69 1.99
C LYS A 326 22.99 16.64 0.62
N GLU A 327 23.55 15.87 -0.32
CA GLU A 327 22.98 15.70 -1.65
C GLU A 327 21.60 15.05 -1.59
N LEU A 328 21.41 14.01 -0.77
CA LEU A 328 20.13 13.33 -0.58
C LEU A 328 19.08 14.28 0.00
N ILE A 329 19.40 15.07 1.04
CA ILE A 329 18.50 16.07 1.63
C ILE A 329 18.07 17.09 0.56
N THR A 330 19.02 17.58 -0.24
CA THR A 330 18.76 18.53 -1.33
C THR A 330 17.81 17.91 -2.37
N ASN A 331 18.08 16.70 -2.81
CA ASN A 331 17.27 16.00 -3.80
C ASN A 331 15.86 15.71 -3.28
N LEU A 332 15.72 15.30 -2.02
CA LEU A 332 14.42 15.10 -1.36
C LEU A 332 13.64 16.42 -1.25
N GLY A 333 14.30 17.51 -0.85
CA GLY A 333 13.71 18.85 -0.80
C GLY A 333 13.19 19.31 -2.16
N ASN A 334 13.97 19.13 -3.22
CA ASN A 334 13.58 19.46 -4.61
C ASN A 334 12.38 18.62 -5.07
N GLU A 335 12.38 17.32 -4.81
CA GLU A 335 11.25 16.45 -5.18
C GLU A 335 9.97 16.77 -4.37
N VAL A 336 10.08 17.10 -3.08
CA VAL A 336 8.96 17.56 -2.24
C VAL A 336 8.42 18.89 -2.79
N GLN A 337 9.29 19.86 -3.07
CA GLN A 337 8.90 21.14 -3.64
C GLN A 337 8.17 20.96 -4.99
N LYS A 338 8.72 20.13 -5.86
CA LYS A 338 8.15 19.85 -7.18
C LYS A 338 6.77 19.20 -7.10
N ARG A 339 6.55 18.26 -6.18
CA ARG A 339 5.35 17.42 -6.15
C ARG A 339 4.24 17.93 -5.25
N PHE A 340 4.56 18.78 -4.28
CA PHE A 340 3.58 19.27 -3.31
C PHE A 340 3.44 20.80 -3.30
N TYR A 341 4.44 21.53 -3.81
CA TYR A 341 4.51 22.99 -3.64
C TYR A 341 4.79 23.75 -4.97
N SER A 342 4.86 23.08 -6.12
CA SER A 342 4.95 23.78 -7.40
C SER A 342 3.62 24.46 -7.76
N GLU A 343 3.64 25.40 -8.71
CA GLU A 343 2.42 26.09 -9.14
C GLU A 343 1.32 25.14 -9.62
N GLU A 344 1.70 24.04 -10.26
CA GLU A 344 0.77 23.05 -10.80
C GLU A 344 0.26 22.04 -9.76
N SER A 345 1.10 21.72 -8.76
CA SER A 345 0.84 20.65 -7.78
C SER A 345 0.64 21.14 -6.36
N PHE A 346 0.45 22.45 -6.15
CA PHE A 346 0.32 23.03 -4.83
C PHE A 346 -0.89 22.47 -4.09
N ILE A 347 -0.63 21.58 -3.13
CA ILE A 347 -1.64 20.78 -2.44
C ILE A 347 -2.71 21.61 -1.73
N GLU A 348 -2.37 22.81 -1.22
CA GLU A 348 -3.32 23.71 -0.59
C GLU A 348 -4.32 24.35 -1.57
N ARG A 349 -4.05 24.29 -2.88
CA ARG A 349 -5.01 24.71 -3.92
C ARG A 349 -6.01 23.61 -4.29
N ASN A 350 -5.76 22.39 -3.84
CA ASN A 350 -6.73 21.32 -4.02
C ASN A 350 -7.90 21.53 -3.06
N GLU A 351 -9.03 21.89 -3.60
CA GLU A 351 -10.24 22.25 -2.87
C GLU A 351 -10.68 21.16 -1.88
N ILE A 352 -10.61 19.89 -2.30
CA ILE A 352 -11.01 18.75 -1.47
C ILE A 352 -10.09 18.60 -0.26
N LEU A 353 -8.77 18.68 -0.46
CA LEU A 353 -7.79 18.55 0.63
C LEU A 353 -7.85 19.75 1.57
N ALA A 354 -8.01 20.95 1.03
CA ALA A 354 -8.08 22.18 1.79
C ALA A 354 -9.33 22.19 2.69
N VAL A 355 -10.51 21.91 2.13
CA VAL A 355 -11.76 21.79 2.90
C VAL A 355 -11.64 20.69 3.95
N ALA A 356 -11.18 19.48 3.57
CA ALA A 356 -11.00 18.39 4.52
C ALA A 356 -10.10 18.78 5.70
N THR A 357 -9.02 19.53 5.45
CA THR A 357 -8.10 19.99 6.50
C THR A 357 -8.74 21.04 7.42
N VAL A 358 -9.44 22.03 6.84
CA VAL A 358 -10.06 23.12 7.60
C VAL A 358 -11.17 22.64 8.52
N ILE A 359 -12.02 21.70 8.06
CA ILE A 359 -13.12 21.16 8.88
C ILE A 359 -12.64 20.18 9.96
N ASP A 360 -11.41 19.65 9.86
CA ASP A 360 -10.86 18.76 10.87
C ASP A 360 -10.43 19.58 12.09
N PRO A 361 -11.03 19.35 13.28
CA PRO A 361 -10.74 20.12 14.48
C PRO A 361 -9.30 20.02 14.98
N ARG A 362 -8.56 18.99 14.54
CA ARG A 362 -7.15 18.78 14.89
C ARG A 362 -6.22 19.73 14.14
N PHE A 363 -6.56 20.12 12.93
CA PHE A 363 -5.67 20.85 12.01
C PHE A 363 -6.15 22.27 11.71
N LYS A 364 -7.40 22.43 11.31
CA LYS A 364 -7.98 23.74 10.97
C LYS A 364 -7.06 24.50 9.99
N LYS A 365 -6.67 25.74 10.37
CA LYS A 365 -5.81 26.62 9.55
C LYS A 365 -4.31 26.52 9.86
N ILE A 366 -3.90 25.70 10.84
CA ILE A 366 -2.56 25.74 11.44
C ILE A 366 -1.44 25.46 10.44
N HIS A 367 -1.68 24.59 9.46
CA HIS A 367 -0.65 24.09 8.55
C HIS A 367 -0.70 24.70 7.13
N PHE A 368 -1.53 25.72 6.92
CA PHE A 368 -1.56 26.43 5.65
C PHE A 368 -0.43 27.45 5.58
N GLU A 369 0.35 27.40 4.49
CA GLU A 369 1.40 28.39 4.17
C GLU A 369 0.83 29.55 3.34
N SER A 370 -0.20 29.30 2.53
CA SER A 370 -0.82 30.28 1.64
C SER A 370 -2.07 30.89 2.25
N ALA A 371 -1.99 32.15 2.66
CA ALA A 371 -3.15 32.94 3.12
C ALA A 371 -4.26 32.99 2.05
N ARG A 372 -3.88 33.06 0.75
CA ARG A 372 -4.83 33.04 -0.38
C ARG A 372 -5.58 31.72 -0.48
N SER A 373 -4.87 30.58 -0.38
CA SER A 373 -5.50 29.25 -0.41
C SER A 373 -6.46 29.09 0.76
N LEU A 374 -6.05 29.48 1.95
CA LEU A 374 -6.91 29.46 3.15
C LEU A 374 -8.16 30.34 2.97
N SER A 375 -8.00 31.58 2.49
CA SER A 375 -9.15 32.49 2.26
C SER A 375 -10.14 31.90 1.25
N ASN A 376 -9.64 31.32 0.16
CA ASN A 376 -10.50 30.69 -0.86
C ASN A 376 -11.25 29.47 -0.32
N THR A 377 -10.71 28.78 0.70
CA THR A 377 -11.33 27.61 1.33
C THR A 377 -12.40 27.99 2.34
N LEU A 378 -12.28 29.18 2.97
CA LEU A 378 -13.20 29.67 4.00
C LEU A 378 -14.43 30.41 3.42
N ASN A 379 -14.35 30.85 2.17
CA ASN A 379 -15.44 31.47 1.41
C ASN A 379 -16.23 30.39 0.64
#